data_40d575b335e534cb44bebd3d859485e1
#
_entry.id   40d575b335e534cb44bebd3d859485e1
#
_cell.length_a   1.000
_cell.length_b   1.000
_cell.length_c   1.000
_cell.angle_alpha   90.00
_cell.angle_beta   90.00
_cell.angle_gamma   90.00
#
_symmetry.space_group_name_H-M   'P 1'
#
loop_
_entity.id
_entity.type
_entity.pdbx_description
1 polymer ?
#
loop_
_entity_poly.entity_id
_entity_poly.type
_entity_poly.pdbx_seq_one_letter_code
_entity_poly.pdbx_strand_id
1 'polypeptide(L)'
;VTVEKSNNRIRLLDILRGFAIFGTLGTNIWLFAHLGDLNALFSYGAEWWTSVDDFLRLLVLFLVNGKFLGMLTILFGVGLELKYRQALRKSAPWPGTYLWICLFLLIEGFLHFALVMEYDILMSYAVTAVIVSFIVRGGDRRINRVLNILAGFHVSVMLAVLAVDIYFNLSGANVSFGSMEYVAALYREGAWMEQVVYRLSHMVLLRFEALMVIPLNIILFLTGIRLMRAGAFSPDEHGRRIRRVMLRIGLGLGVPLNLLLFVPNGGFDLGIRYLFAPILSLGYMAMIARLVERSEQLKVWRFMEAAGKMSLSCYVLQNLLASFIFYGWGLGWGGRLGSLSVIGVWLAVCLAEAVLAAWWIDRWKLGPMEWTRKALLKMVAAR
;
A
#
# COMPACT_ATOMS: atom_id res chain seq x y z
N VAL A 1 25.41 16.96 -32.32
CA VAL A 1 24.52 17.20 -31.16
C VAL A 1 23.62 15.99 -31.04
N THR A 2 24.04 15.02 -30.25
CA THR A 2 23.26 13.83 -29.91
C THR A 2 22.15 14.23 -28.96
N VAL A 3 20.92 14.21 -29.45
CA VAL A 3 19.72 14.36 -28.61
C VAL A 3 19.63 13.13 -27.71
N GLU A 4 20.10 13.25 -26.48
CA GLU A 4 19.78 12.32 -25.39
C GLU A 4 18.27 12.21 -25.32
N LYS A 5 17.72 11.03 -25.65
CA LYS A 5 16.36 10.65 -25.30
C LYS A 5 16.25 10.68 -23.78
N SER A 6 15.93 11.82 -23.19
CA SER A 6 15.68 11.95 -21.77
C SER A 6 14.57 10.97 -21.39
N ASN A 7 14.97 9.94 -20.68
CA ASN A 7 14.07 8.96 -20.09
C ASN A 7 13.23 9.75 -19.07
N ASN A 8 11.99 10.09 -19.40
CA ASN A 8 11.08 10.97 -18.62
C ASN A 8 10.63 10.30 -17.29
N ARG A 9 11.53 9.55 -16.66
CA ARG A 9 11.29 8.83 -15.40
C ARG A 9 11.66 9.75 -14.24
N ILE A 10 10.68 10.04 -13.39
CA ILE A 10 10.87 10.91 -12.23
C ILE A 10 11.44 10.06 -11.10
N ARG A 11 12.74 10.19 -10.80
CA ARG A 11 13.49 9.44 -9.76
C ARG A 11 12.79 9.45 -8.40
N LEU A 12 12.24 10.60 -7.99
CA LEU A 12 11.51 10.73 -6.73
C LEU A 12 10.33 9.74 -6.62
N LEU A 13 9.59 9.50 -7.71
CA LEU A 13 8.45 8.57 -7.70
C LEU A 13 8.89 7.12 -7.45
N ASP A 14 10.04 6.73 -8.00
CA ASP A 14 10.57 5.38 -7.74
C ASP A 14 11.05 5.26 -6.30
N ILE A 15 11.73 6.28 -5.74
CA ILE A 15 12.13 6.29 -4.33
C ILE A 15 10.90 6.17 -3.42
N LEU A 16 9.85 6.97 -3.68
CA LEU A 16 8.60 6.91 -2.90
C LEU A 16 7.93 5.53 -2.98
N ARG A 17 7.96 4.87 -4.14
CA ARG A 17 7.44 3.49 -4.27
C ARG A 17 8.26 2.49 -3.45
N GLY A 18 9.59 2.62 -3.43
CA GLY A 18 10.45 1.77 -2.60
C GLY A 18 10.10 1.86 -1.12
N PHE A 19 9.96 3.09 -0.59
CA PHE A 19 9.48 3.29 0.77
C PHE A 19 8.09 2.73 1.00
N ALA A 20 7.16 2.93 0.05
CA ALA A 20 5.81 2.43 0.18
C ALA A 20 5.77 0.90 0.29
N ILE A 21 6.55 0.18 -0.51
CA ILE A 21 6.61 -1.28 -0.49
C ILE A 21 7.17 -1.78 0.85
N PHE A 22 8.29 -1.26 1.32
CA PHE A 22 8.87 -1.67 2.59
C PHE A 22 7.99 -1.34 3.80
N GLY A 23 7.32 -0.17 3.77
CA GLY A 23 6.36 0.18 4.81
C GLY A 23 5.08 -0.65 4.76
N THR A 24 4.66 -1.13 3.58
CA THR A 24 3.52 -2.05 3.45
C THR A 24 3.84 -3.40 4.10
N LEU A 25 5.05 -3.93 3.95
CA LEU A 25 5.47 -5.11 4.69
C LEU A 25 5.41 -4.88 6.20
N GLY A 26 5.77 -3.68 6.69
CA GLY A 26 5.67 -3.35 8.11
C GLY A 26 4.26 -3.48 8.70
N THR A 27 3.20 -3.37 7.87
CA THR A 27 1.84 -3.74 8.26
C THR A 27 1.59 -5.24 8.11
N ASN A 28 1.91 -5.81 6.94
CA ASN A 28 1.60 -7.20 6.61
C ASN A 28 2.35 -8.20 7.50
N ILE A 29 3.54 -7.86 7.98
CA ILE A 29 4.36 -8.75 8.81
C ILE A 29 3.63 -9.20 10.08
N TRP A 30 2.77 -8.34 10.64
CA TRP A 30 1.96 -8.67 11.82
C TRP A 30 0.89 -9.71 11.50
N LEU A 31 0.27 -9.66 10.31
CA LEU A 31 -0.67 -10.69 9.87
C LEU A 31 0.03 -12.06 9.74
N PHE A 32 1.22 -12.08 9.16
CA PHE A 32 2.00 -13.32 9.05
C PHE A 32 2.45 -13.82 10.44
N ALA A 33 2.98 -12.94 11.28
CA ALA A 33 3.46 -13.27 12.61
C ALA A 33 2.34 -13.79 13.53
N HIS A 34 1.12 -13.30 13.36
CA HIS A 34 -0.07 -13.75 14.10
C HIS A 34 -0.95 -14.70 13.28
N LEU A 35 -0.39 -15.38 12.26
CA LEU A 35 -1.03 -16.48 11.54
C LEU A 35 -2.40 -16.11 10.93
N GLY A 36 -2.48 -14.94 10.29
CA GLY A 36 -3.70 -14.45 9.63
C GLY A 36 -4.71 -13.77 10.57
N ASP A 37 -4.42 -13.63 11.86
CA ASP A 37 -5.30 -12.94 12.79
C ASP A 37 -5.33 -11.43 12.51
N LEU A 38 -6.49 -10.96 12.02
CA LEU A 38 -6.72 -9.54 11.76
C LEU A 38 -6.65 -8.66 13.01
N ASN A 39 -6.97 -9.22 14.19
CA ASN A 39 -6.94 -8.45 15.44
C ASN A 39 -5.52 -7.92 15.73
N ALA A 40 -4.48 -8.56 15.21
CA ALA A 40 -3.10 -8.09 15.34
C ALA A 40 -2.82 -6.71 14.70
N LEU A 41 -3.68 -6.25 13.78
CA LEU A 41 -3.58 -4.94 13.13
C LEU A 41 -4.31 -3.82 13.90
N PHE A 42 -4.93 -4.14 15.04
CA PHE A 42 -5.75 -3.23 15.82
C PHE A 42 -5.18 -3.01 17.22
N SER A 43 -5.50 -1.87 17.83
CA SER A 43 -5.08 -1.54 19.19
C SER A 43 -5.93 -2.22 20.26
N TYR A 44 -7.02 -2.83 19.82
CA TYR A 44 -8.00 -3.50 20.65
C TYR A 44 -7.34 -4.59 21.52
N GLY A 45 -7.64 -4.55 22.85
CA GLY A 45 -7.06 -5.48 23.81
C GLY A 45 -5.55 -5.30 24.10
N ALA A 46 -4.90 -4.29 23.49
CA ALA A 46 -3.49 -4.01 23.73
C ALA A 46 -3.30 -3.18 25.02
N GLU A 47 -2.50 -3.66 25.92
CA GLU A 47 -2.13 -2.96 27.15
C GLU A 47 -0.72 -2.35 27.03
N TRP A 48 -0.56 -1.43 26.05
CA TRP A 48 0.74 -0.86 25.69
C TRP A 48 1.48 -0.13 26.83
N TRP A 49 0.76 0.26 27.89
CA TRP A 49 1.34 0.88 29.10
C TRP A 49 1.93 -0.12 30.11
N THR A 50 1.61 -1.41 29.99
CA THR A 50 2.12 -2.49 30.84
C THR A 50 2.95 -3.51 30.08
N SER A 51 2.71 -3.63 28.75
CA SER A 51 3.36 -4.59 27.86
C SER A 51 4.27 -3.87 26.86
N VAL A 52 5.57 -4.10 26.97
CA VAL A 52 6.57 -3.62 25.99
C VAL A 52 6.29 -4.21 24.60
N ASP A 53 5.80 -5.44 24.56
CA ASP A 53 5.48 -6.14 23.31
C ASP A 53 4.34 -5.42 22.56
N ASP A 54 3.25 -5.12 23.26
CA ASP A 54 2.13 -4.34 22.73
C ASP A 54 2.55 -2.92 22.33
N PHE A 55 3.37 -2.26 23.15
CA PHE A 55 3.88 -0.94 22.84
C PHE A 55 4.67 -0.94 21.52
N LEU A 56 5.57 -1.88 21.33
CA LEU A 56 6.39 -2.00 20.11
C LEU A 56 5.49 -2.29 18.89
N ARG A 57 4.52 -3.19 19.04
CA ARG A 57 3.55 -3.50 17.97
C ARG A 57 2.75 -2.25 17.58
N LEU A 58 2.14 -1.56 18.54
CA LEU A 58 1.36 -0.35 18.27
C LEU A 58 2.23 0.79 17.73
N LEU A 59 3.46 0.95 18.20
CA LEU A 59 4.39 1.94 17.67
C LEU A 59 4.67 1.71 16.18
N VAL A 60 4.92 0.46 15.78
CA VAL A 60 5.11 0.14 14.36
C VAL A 60 3.82 0.36 13.58
N LEU A 61 2.65 -0.08 14.08
CA LEU A 61 1.37 0.17 13.43
C LEU A 61 1.06 1.68 13.30
N PHE A 62 1.38 2.47 14.33
CA PHE A 62 1.31 3.93 14.23
C PHE A 62 2.15 4.48 13.08
N LEU A 63 3.34 3.96 12.87
CA LEU A 63 4.24 4.42 11.81
C LEU A 63 3.82 3.94 10.41
N VAL A 64 3.28 2.72 10.28
CA VAL A 64 3.14 2.08 8.97
C VAL A 64 1.70 1.80 8.54
N ASN A 65 0.81 1.38 9.47
CA ASN A 65 -0.52 0.86 9.13
C ASN A 65 -1.38 1.90 8.40
N GLY A 66 -1.79 1.59 7.16
CA GLY A 66 -2.57 2.46 6.28
C GLY A 66 -1.77 3.59 5.60
N LYS A 67 -0.63 4.04 6.16
CA LYS A 67 0.14 5.21 5.65
C LYS A 67 0.88 4.87 4.37
N PHE A 68 1.65 3.81 4.36
CA PHE A 68 2.40 3.38 3.19
C PHE A 68 1.50 2.78 2.11
N LEU A 69 0.41 2.13 2.52
CA LEU A 69 -0.63 1.69 1.61
C LEU A 69 -1.30 2.89 0.92
N GLY A 70 -1.68 3.93 1.68
CA GLY A 70 -2.20 5.18 1.14
C GLY A 70 -1.21 5.87 0.20
N MET A 71 0.07 5.92 0.56
CA MET A 71 1.13 6.45 -0.30
C MET A 71 1.24 5.65 -1.62
N LEU A 72 1.24 4.32 -1.55
CA LEU A 72 1.29 3.45 -2.73
C LEU A 72 0.08 3.68 -3.63
N THR A 73 -1.11 3.80 -3.05
CA THR A 73 -2.36 4.07 -3.77
C THR A 73 -2.31 5.41 -4.52
N ILE A 74 -1.83 6.48 -3.87
CA ILE A 74 -1.63 7.79 -4.53
C ILE A 74 -0.64 7.66 -5.69
N LEU A 75 0.47 6.92 -5.50
CA LEU A 75 1.46 6.70 -6.55
C LEU A 75 0.95 5.87 -7.74
N PHE A 76 -0.01 4.96 -7.52
CA PHE A 76 -0.72 4.29 -8.61
C PHE A 76 -1.52 5.30 -9.45
N GLY A 77 -2.22 6.24 -8.81
CA GLY A 77 -2.90 7.35 -9.51
C GLY A 77 -1.93 8.22 -10.32
N VAL A 78 -0.76 8.54 -9.78
CA VAL A 78 0.32 9.23 -10.51
C VAL A 78 0.77 8.41 -11.72
N GLY A 79 0.95 7.10 -11.55
CA GLY A 79 1.31 6.17 -12.63
C GLY A 79 0.26 6.12 -13.74
N LEU A 80 -1.03 6.11 -13.39
CA LEU A 80 -2.15 6.15 -14.32
C LEU A 80 -2.12 7.46 -15.15
N GLU A 81 -1.95 8.62 -14.51
CA GLU A 81 -1.85 9.91 -15.19
C GLU A 81 -0.67 9.94 -16.17
N LEU A 82 0.48 9.41 -15.80
CA LEU A 82 1.65 9.31 -16.69
C LEU A 82 1.35 8.45 -17.93
N LYS A 83 0.62 7.32 -17.76
CA LYS A 83 0.19 6.46 -18.86
C LYS A 83 -0.85 7.16 -19.74
N TYR A 84 -1.80 7.87 -19.15
CA TYR A 84 -2.78 8.67 -19.86
C TYR A 84 -2.11 9.74 -20.72
N ARG A 85 -1.20 10.54 -20.16
CA ARG A 85 -0.42 11.54 -20.90
C ARG A 85 0.43 10.92 -22.03
N GLN A 86 0.98 9.72 -21.77
CA GLN A 86 1.73 8.99 -22.80
C GLN A 86 0.84 8.57 -23.98
N ALA A 87 -0.38 8.10 -23.69
CA ALA A 87 -1.36 7.74 -24.73
C ALA A 87 -1.76 8.96 -25.56
N LEU A 88 -2.08 10.09 -24.91
CA LEU A 88 -2.40 11.34 -25.60
C LEU A 88 -1.27 11.82 -26.51
N ARG A 89 -0.02 11.81 -26.04
CA ARG A 89 1.15 12.21 -26.85
C ARG A 89 1.38 11.33 -28.08
N LYS A 90 0.93 10.07 -28.01
CA LYS A 90 1.05 9.11 -29.11
C LYS A 90 -0.21 9.05 -29.98
N SER A 91 -1.22 9.88 -29.71
CA SER A 91 -2.55 9.80 -30.32
C SER A 91 -3.15 8.38 -30.25
N ALA A 92 -2.78 7.62 -29.22
CA ALA A 92 -3.26 6.26 -29.02
C ALA A 92 -4.62 6.26 -28.30
N PRO A 93 -5.50 5.28 -28.59
CA PRO A 93 -6.79 5.17 -27.93
C PRO A 93 -6.61 4.94 -26.43
N TRP A 94 -7.46 5.61 -25.62
CA TRP A 94 -7.48 5.48 -24.18
C TRP A 94 -8.88 5.04 -23.71
N PRO A 95 -8.98 4.06 -22.76
CA PRO A 95 -7.88 3.38 -22.04
C PRO A 95 -7.10 2.32 -22.86
N GLY A 96 -7.60 1.86 -24.00
CA GLY A 96 -6.87 1.02 -24.94
C GLY A 96 -6.05 -0.10 -24.26
N THR A 97 -4.75 -0.13 -24.55
CA THR A 97 -3.83 -1.11 -23.98
C THR A 97 -3.66 -1.01 -22.44
N TYR A 98 -4.13 0.08 -21.81
CA TYR A 98 -4.08 0.21 -20.35
C TYR A 98 -5.00 -0.79 -19.64
N LEU A 99 -6.12 -1.19 -20.27
CA LEU A 99 -7.01 -2.23 -19.71
C LEU A 99 -6.30 -3.59 -19.59
N TRP A 100 -5.38 -3.90 -20.50
CA TRP A 100 -4.56 -5.10 -20.38
C TRP A 100 -3.60 -5.04 -19.19
N ILE A 101 -3.05 -3.85 -18.90
CA ILE A 101 -2.26 -3.65 -17.67
C ILE A 101 -3.10 -3.94 -16.43
N CYS A 102 -4.35 -3.46 -16.40
CA CYS A 102 -5.29 -3.72 -15.31
C CYS A 102 -5.64 -5.21 -15.21
N LEU A 103 -5.88 -5.89 -16.34
CA LEU A 103 -6.18 -7.32 -16.36
C LEU A 103 -5.00 -8.14 -15.83
N PHE A 104 -3.77 -7.85 -16.27
CA PHE A 104 -2.59 -8.54 -15.76
C PHE A 104 -2.43 -8.30 -14.26
N LEU A 105 -2.62 -7.05 -13.78
CA LEU A 105 -2.58 -6.74 -12.35
C LEU A 105 -3.66 -7.49 -11.57
N LEU A 106 -4.85 -7.69 -12.15
CA LEU A 106 -5.93 -8.47 -11.55
C LEU A 106 -5.54 -9.96 -11.41
N ILE A 107 -4.95 -10.52 -12.48
CA ILE A 107 -4.49 -11.93 -12.47
C ILE A 107 -3.34 -12.09 -11.46
N GLU A 108 -2.37 -11.18 -11.46
CA GLU A 108 -1.26 -11.19 -10.49
C GLU A 108 -1.78 -11.11 -9.04
N GLY A 109 -2.75 -10.22 -8.79
CA GLY A 109 -3.39 -10.09 -7.48
C GLY A 109 -4.21 -11.33 -7.09
N PHE A 110 -4.92 -11.94 -8.04
CA PHE A 110 -5.65 -13.18 -7.78
C PHE A 110 -4.71 -14.34 -7.44
N LEU A 111 -3.62 -14.49 -8.18
CA LEU A 111 -2.60 -15.51 -7.89
C LEU A 111 -1.95 -15.25 -6.53
N HIS A 112 -1.61 -14.00 -6.21
CA HIS A 112 -1.05 -13.63 -4.92
C HIS A 112 -2.04 -13.89 -3.77
N PHE A 113 -3.32 -13.54 -3.95
CA PHE A 113 -4.40 -13.87 -3.01
C PHE A 113 -4.51 -15.37 -2.77
N ALA A 114 -4.58 -16.16 -3.84
CA ALA A 114 -4.77 -17.60 -3.72
C ALA A 114 -3.56 -18.31 -3.12
N LEU A 115 -2.34 -17.94 -3.55
CA LEU A 115 -1.14 -18.71 -3.25
C LEU A 115 -0.34 -18.21 -2.05
N VAL A 116 -0.47 -16.91 -1.68
CA VAL A 116 0.39 -16.28 -0.68
C VAL A 116 -0.38 -15.72 0.51
N MET A 117 -1.34 -14.79 0.27
CA MET A 117 -1.95 -14.00 1.34
C MET A 117 -3.35 -13.51 0.96
N GLU A 118 -4.33 -13.72 1.84
CA GLU A 118 -5.74 -13.36 1.64
C GLU A 118 -6.01 -11.85 1.59
N TYR A 119 -5.17 -11.03 2.20
CA TYR A 119 -5.36 -9.56 2.28
C TYR A 119 -4.61 -8.82 1.16
N ASP A 120 -4.63 -9.39 -0.06
CA ASP A 120 -4.00 -8.78 -1.23
C ASP A 120 -4.67 -7.46 -1.64
N ILE A 121 -3.84 -6.48 -2.01
CA ILE A 121 -4.30 -5.15 -2.45
C ILE A 121 -4.37 -5.02 -3.97
N LEU A 122 -3.66 -5.87 -4.73
CA LEU A 122 -3.48 -5.71 -6.17
C LEU A 122 -4.79 -5.86 -6.93
N MET A 123 -5.67 -6.80 -6.50
CA MET A 123 -6.99 -6.97 -7.11
C MET A 123 -7.82 -5.68 -6.98
N SER A 124 -7.87 -5.07 -5.79
CA SER A 124 -8.59 -3.82 -5.56
C SER A 124 -7.99 -2.66 -6.37
N TYR A 125 -6.66 -2.62 -6.52
CA TYR A 125 -5.99 -1.64 -7.38
C TYR A 125 -6.33 -1.84 -8.86
N ALA A 126 -6.41 -3.08 -9.33
CA ALA A 126 -6.77 -3.37 -10.71
C ALA A 126 -8.19 -2.87 -11.04
N VAL A 127 -9.17 -3.19 -10.19
CA VAL A 127 -10.55 -2.71 -10.33
C VAL A 127 -10.61 -1.18 -10.28
N THR A 128 -9.95 -0.58 -9.30
CA THR A 128 -9.86 0.89 -9.17
C THR A 128 -9.24 1.53 -10.42
N ALA A 129 -8.16 0.96 -10.94
CA ALA A 129 -7.47 1.47 -12.13
C ALA A 129 -8.38 1.45 -13.37
N VAL A 130 -9.19 0.41 -13.55
CA VAL A 130 -10.21 0.37 -14.61
C VAL A 130 -11.19 1.54 -14.46
N ILE A 131 -11.81 1.69 -13.28
CA ILE A 131 -12.81 2.74 -13.01
C ILE A 131 -12.19 4.12 -13.26
N VAL A 132 -11.04 4.42 -12.67
CA VAL A 132 -10.37 5.72 -12.77
C VAL A 132 -9.89 6.01 -14.19
N SER A 133 -9.54 4.99 -14.99
CA SER A 133 -9.14 5.17 -16.37
C SER A 133 -10.25 5.81 -17.24
N PHE A 134 -11.51 5.51 -16.93
CA PHE A 134 -12.66 6.15 -17.59
C PHE A 134 -12.97 7.55 -17.03
N ILE A 135 -12.72 7.76 -15.73
CA ILE A 135 -12.95 9.07 -15.08
C ILE A 135 -11.99 10.12 -15.65
N VAL A 136 -10.70 9.77 -15.82
CA VAL A 136 -9.64 10.70 -16.23
C VAL A 136 -9.89 11.34 -17.60
N ARG A 137 -10.60 10.65 -18.50
CA ARG A 137 -11.02 11.17 -19.83
C ARG A 137 -11.89 12.42 -19.75
N GLY A 138 -12.68 12.56 -18.69
CA GLY A 138 -13.60 13.69 -18.51
C GLY A 138 -12.94 14.98 -18.05
N GLY A 139 -11.60 15.03 -17.97
CA GLY A 139 -10.83 16.22 -17.60
C GLY A 139 -10.99 16.61 -16.12
N ASP A 140 -10.40 17.77 -15.76
CA ASP A 140 -10.29 18.21 -14.36
C ASP A 140 -11.65 18.44 -13.68
N ARG A 141 -12.64 18.94 -14.41
CA ARG A 141 -13.99 19.18 -13.85
C ARG A 141 -14.64 17.86 -13.37
N ARG A 142 -14.54 16.81 -14.19
CA ARG A 142 -15.10 15.49 -13.83
C ARG A 142 -14.32 14.87 -12.69
N ILE A 143 -12.99 14.92 -12.74
CA ILE A 143 -12.11 14.42 -11.67
C ILE A 143 -12.47 15.07 -10.34
N ASN A 144 -12.55 16.41 -10.29
CA ASN A 144 -12.88 17.15 -9.07
C ASN A 144 -14.29 16.81 -8.56
N ARG A 145 -15.28 16.71 -9.46
CA ARG A 145 -16.66 16.35 -9.08
C ARG A 145 -16.70 14.96 -8.44
N VAL A 146 -16.11 13.96 -9.10
CA VAL A 146 -16.09 12.58 -8.57
C VAL A 146 -15.31 12.51 -7.27
N LEU A 147 -14.14 13.16 -7.20
CA LEU A 147 -13.31 13.21 -5.99
C LEU A 147 -14.11 13.80 -4.82
N ASN A 148 -14.76 14.96 -4.99
CA ASN A 148 -15.50 15.63 -3.91
C ASN A 148 -16.73 14.82 -3.46
N ILE A 149 -17.48 14.22 -4.39
CA ILE A 149 -18.65 13.40 -4.06
C ILE A 149 -18.19 12.14 -3.29
N LEU A 150 -17.21 11.40 -3.81
CA LEU A 150 -16.73 10.18 -3.16
C LEU A 150 -16.03 10.48 -1.83
N ALA A 151 -15.25 11.57 -1.74
CA ALA A 151 -14.62 11.97 -0.49
C ALA A 151 -15.66 12.35 0.56
N GLY A 152 -16.67 13.14 0.20
CA GLY A 152 -17.78 13.49 1.10
C GLY A 152 -18.53 12.24 1.57
N PHE A 153 -18.88 11.34 0.66
CA PHE A 153 -19.53 10.07 0.99
C PHE A 153 -18.65 9.20 1.92
N HIS A 154 -17.39 9.00 1.56
CA HIS A 154 -16.45 8.18 2.34
C HIS A 154 -16.24 8.75 3.75
N VAL A 155 -16.03 10.07 3.87
CA VAL A 155 -15.90 10.75 5.17
C VAL A 155 -17.16 10.54 6.00
N SER A 156 -18.37 10.71 5.42
CA SER A 156 -19.65 10.51 6.15
C SER A 156 -19.80 9.07 6.64
N VAL A 157 -19.49 8.09 5.79
CA VAL A 157 -19.52 6.66 6.18
C VAL A 157 -18.51 6.37 7.29
N MET A 158 -17.27 6.86 7.15
CA MET A 158 -16.24 6.62 8.16
C MET A 158 -16.51 7.32 9.49
N LEU A 159 -17.14 8.50 9.47
CA LEU A 159 -17.57 9.16 10.70
C LEU A 159 -18.72 8.38 11.38
N ALA A 160 -19.63 7.80 10.61
CA ALA A 160 -20.67 6.93 11.15
C ALA A 160 -20.07 5.65 11.77
N VAL A 161 -19.12 4.98 11.07
CA VAL A 161 -18.39 3.82 11.61
C VAL A 161 -17.65 4.19 12.88
N LEU A 162 -16.94 5.32 12.89
CA LEU A 162 -16.22 5.81 14.07
C LEU A 162 -17.14 6.09 15.25
N ALA A 163 -18.32 6.68 15.00
CA ALA A 163 -19.31 6.93 16.06
C ALA A 163 -19.84 5.61 16.65
N VAL A 164 -20.07 4.60 15.81
CA VAL A 164 -20.46 3.24 16.23
C VAL A 164 -19.35 2.58 17.04
N ASP A 165 -18.10 2.65 16.58
CA ASP A 165 -16.92 2.12 17.27
C ASP A 165 -16.77 2.74 18.68
N ILE A 166 -16.87 4.07 18.76
CA ILE A 166 -16.80 4.80 20.04
C ILE A 166 -17.97 4.41 20.96
N TYR A 167 -19.20 4.29 20.42
CA TYR A 167 -20.36 3.87 21.20
C TYR A 167 -20.17 2.48 21.81
N PHE A 168 -19.72 1.51 21.03
CA PHE A 168 -19.44 0.17 21.55
C PHE A 168 -18.32 0.18 22.59
N ASN A 169 -17.25 0.91 22.33
CA ASN A 169 -16.16 1.05 23.30
C ASN A 169 -16.64 1.63 24.65
N LEU A 170 -17.45 2.70 24.62
CA LEU A 170 -18.02 3.32 25.83
C LEU A 170 -19.02 2.42 26.55
N SER A 171 -19.73 1.53 25.84
CA SER A 171 -20.65 0.56 26.44
C SER A 171 -19.96 -0.71 26.97
N GLY A 172 -18.62 -0.78 26.88
CA GLY A 172 -17.85 -1.94 27.32
C GLY A 172 -17.96 -3.15 26.38
N ALA A 173 -18.61 -2.97 25.23
CA ALA A 173 -18.64 -3.97 24.17
C ALA A 173 -17.44 -3.75 23.24
N ASN A 174 -16.78 -4.83 22.91
CA ASN A 174 -15.55 -4.77 22.16
C ASN A 174 -15.78 -5.13 20.69
N VAL A 175 -15.42 -4.22 19.78
CA VAL A 175 -15.44 -4.52 18.34
C VAL A 175 -14.17 -5.31 17.99
N SER A 176 -14.33 -6.63 17.83
CA SER A 176 -13.26 -7.51 17.34
C SER A 176 -13.77 -8.34 16.16
N PHE A 177 -12.87 -8.88 15.36
CA PHE A 177 -13.22 -9.83 14.28
C PHE A 177 -13.60 -11.22 14.82
N GLY A 178 -13.83 -11.35 16.12
CA GLY A 178 -14.10 -12.61 16.79
C GLY A 178 -12.85 -13.48 16.94
N SER A 179 -13.06 -14.74 17.34
CA SER A 179 -11.96 -15.70 17.45
C SER A 179 -11.47 -16.12 16.06
N MET A 180 -10.19 -15.87 15.80
CA MET A 180 -9.51 -16.31 14.57
C MET A 180 -8.69 -17.59 14.79
N GLU A 181 -8.99 -18.35 15.85
CA GLU A 181 -8.22 -19.52 16.27
C GLU A 181 -8.18 -20.61 15.17
N TYR A 182 -9.30 -20.83 14.46
CA TYR A 182 -9.34 -21.74 13.33
C TYR A 182 -8.36 -21.33 12.23
N VAL A 183 -8.31 -20.05 11.89
CA VAL A 183 -7.40 -19.51 10.86
C VAL A 183 -5.96 -19.65 11.33
N ALA A 184 -5.68 -19.29 12.60
CA ALA A 184 -4.36 -19.43 13.19
C ALA A 184 -3.88 -20.89 13.23
N ALA A 185 -4.75 -21.84 13.57
CA ALA A 185 -4.44 -23.27 13.54
C ALA A 185 -4.13 -23.76 12.11
N LEU A 186 -4.94 -23.34 11.11
CA LEU A 186 -4.73 -23.64 9.71
C LEU A 186 -3.35 -23.15 9.21
N TYR A 187 -2.97 -21.91 9.56
CA TYR A 187 -1.67 -21.37 9.16
C TYR A 187 -0.49 -21.92 9.95
N ARG A 188 -0.72 -22.43 11.16
CA ARG A 188 0.31 -23.06 12.01
C ARG A 188 0.61 -24.49 11.60
N GLU A 189 -0.41 -25.30 11.31
CA GLU A 189 -0.32 -26.76 11.19
C GLU A 189 -0.73 -27.27 9.82
N GLY A 190 -1.59 -26.54 9.11
CA GLY A 190 -2.13 -26.95 7.82
C GLY A 190 -1.11 -26.92 6.69
N ALA A 191 -1.25 -27.86 5.76
CA ALA A 191 -0.45 -27.86 4.53
C ALA A 191 -0.74 -26.62 3.67
N TRP A 192 0.24 -26.18 2.90
CA TRP A 192 0.09 -25.01 2.01
C TRP A 192 -1.15 -25.10 1.10
N MET A 193 -1.46 -26.30 0.58
CA MET A 193 -2.63 -26.50 -0.27
C MET A 193 -3.95 -26.30 0.49
N GLU A 194 -4.02 -26.68 1.76
CA GLU A 194 -5.22 -26.44 2.60
C GLU A 194 -5.46 -24.95 2.79
N GLN A 195 -4.38 -24.18 2.97
CA GLN A 195 -4.44 -22.70 3.04
C GLN A 195 -4.92 -22.09 1.71
N VAL A 196 -4.50 -22.63 0.56
CA VAL A 196 -4.99 -22.24 -0.77
C VAL A 196 -6.47 -22.52 -0.91
N VAL A 197 -6.92 -23.74 -0.56
CA VAL A 197 -8.33 -24.13 -0.61
C VAL A 197 -9.17 -23.24 0.30
N TYR A 198 -8.71 -22.96 1.51
CA TYR A 198 -9.39 -22.04 2.44
C TYR A 198 -9.60 -20.66 1.82
N ARG A 199 -8.55 -20.05 1.27
CA ARG A 199 -8.63 -18.72 0.63
C ARG A 199 -9.59 -18.71 -0.54
N LEU A 200 -9.57 -19.74 -1.40
CA LEU A 200 -10.47 -19.82 -2.56
C LEU A 200 -11.93 -20.06 -2.14
N SER A 201 -12.18 -20.94 -1.19
CA SER A 201 -13.55 -21.26 -0.71
C SER A 201 -14.20 -20.11 0.07
N HIS A 202 -13.40 -19.27 0.75
CA HIS A 202 -13.86 -18.11 1.51
C HIS A 202 -13.61 -16.77 0.80
N MET A 203 -13.32 -16.79 -0.49
CA MET A 203 -12.92 -15.59 -1.24
C MET A 203 -13.89 -14.42 -1.08
N VAL A 204 -15.20 -14.64 -1.15
CA VAL A 204 -16.20 -13.57 -1.05
C VAL A 204 -16.13 -12.88 0.32
N LEU A 205 -16.04 -13.67 1.39
CA LEU A 205 -15.92 -13.16 2.75
C LEU A 205 -14.61 -12.41 2.97
N LEU A 206 -13.50 -13.01 2.58
CA LEU A 206 -12.15 -12.43 2.73
C LEU A 206 -11.96 -11.16 1.89
N ARG A 207 -12.77 -10.98 0.85
CA ARG A 207 -12.75 -9.78 -0.01
C ARG A 207 -13.83 -8.76 0.32
N PHE A 208 -14.63 -8.99 1.37
CA PHE A 208 -15.68 -8.06 1.77
C PHE A 208 -15.14 -6.65 2.11
N GLU A 209 -13.94 -6.56 2.66
CA GLU A 209 -13.22 -5.30 2.89
C GLU A 209 -13.09 -4.44 1.62
N ALA A 210 -13.08 -5.06 0.42
CA ALA A 210 -12.99 -4.35 -0.84
C ALA A 210 -14.12 -3.32 -1.05
N LEU A 211 -15.28 -3.51 -0.42
CA LEU A 211 -16.39 -2.55 -0.46
C LEU A 211 -16.00 -1.18 0.14
N MET A 212 -15.15 -1.18 1.16
CA MET A 212 -14.63 0.05 1.79
C MET A 212 -13.34 0.54 1.11
N VAL A 213 -12.50 -0.39 0.69
CA VAL A 213 -11.18 -0.10 0.13
C VAL A 213 -11.27 0.48 -1.28
N ILE A 214 -12.16 -0.01 -2.16
CA ILE A 214 -12.26 0.48 -3.55
C ILE A 214 -12.67 1.96 -3.62
N PRO A 215 -13.71 2.44 -2.91
CA PRO A 215 -14.03 3.87 -2.87
C PRO A 215 -12.87 4.74 -2.38
N LEU A 216 -12.17 4.33 -1.32
CA LEU A 216 -10.98 5.01 -0.83
C LEU A 216 -9.86 5.02 -1.88
N ASN A 217 -9.61 3.90 -2.53
CA ASN A 217 -8.61 3.80 -3.59
C ASN A 217 -8.94 4.75 -4.75
N ILE A 218 -10.21 4.88 -5.16
CA ILE A 218 -10.61 5.84 -6.20
C ILE A 218 -10.25 7.27 -5.76
N ILE A 219 -10.56 7.65 -4.52
CA ILE A 219 -10.22 8.97 -3.95
C ILE A 219 -8.70 9.20 -4.02
N LEU A 220 -7.91 8.22 -3.57
CA LEU A 220 -6.45 8.35 -3.51
C LEU A 220 -5.80 8.31 -4.91
N PHE A 221 -6.32 7.52 -5.86
CA PHE A 221 -5.89 7.58 -7.26
C PHE A 221 -6.15 8.95 -7.87
N LEU A 222 -7.38 9.49 -7.69
CA LEU A 222 -7.72 10.82 -8.18
C LEU A 222 -6.87 11.91 -7.51
N THR A 223 -6.57 11.77 -6.23
CA THR A 223 -5.63 12.66 -5.50
C THR A 223 -4.24 12.59 -6.14
N GLY A 224 -3.73 11.39 -6.44
CA GLY A 224 -2.45 11.21 -7.14
C GLY A 224 -2.42 11.87 -8.52
N ILE A 225 -3.49 11.72 -9.30
CA ILE A 225 -3.66 12.41 -10.59
C ILE A 225 -3.62 13.93 -10.40
N ARG A 226 -4.34 14.47 -9.42
CA ARG A 226 -4.36 15.91 -9.13
C ARG A 226 -2.99 16.44 -8.71
N LEU A 227 -2.30 15.74 -7.84
CA LEU A 227 -0.94 16.11 -7.42
C LEU A 227 0.04 16.10 -8.60
N MET A 228 -0.08 15.10 -9.49
CA MET A 228 0.76 15.04 -10.70
C MET A 228 0.46 16.19 -11.66
N ARG A 229 -0.82 16.53 -11.87
CA ARG A 229 -1.23 17.66 -12.72
C ARG A 229 -0.81 19.00 -12.13
N ALA A 230 -0.88 19.14 -10.81
CA ALA A 230 -0.45 20.33 -10.10
C ALA A 230 1.08 20.50 -10.06
N GLY A 231 1.88 19.52 -10.49
CA GLY A 231 3.34 19.61 -10.48
C GLY A 231 3.98 19.33 -9.12
N ALA A 232 3.29 18.63 -8.21
CA ALA A 232 3.80 18.34 -6.86
C ALA A 232 5.14 17.58 -6.87
N PHE A 233 5.44 16.83 -7.91
CA PHE A 233 6.67 16.04 -8.06
C PHE A 233 7.75 16.71 -8.90
N SER A 234 7.53 17.97 -9.32
CA SER A 234 8.55 18.77 -10.01
C SER A 234 9.64 19.21 -9.04
N PRO A 235 10.92 19.29 -9.49
CA PRO A 235 12.04 19.71 -8.63
C PRO A 235 12.11 21.23 -8.39
N ASP A 236 11.25 22.00 -9.07
CA ASP A 236 11.19 23.45 -9.03
C ASP A 236 10.56 24.00 -7.74
N GLU A 237 10.58 25.32 -7.58
CA GLU A 237 10.03 25.99 -6.40
C GLU A 237 8.50 25.82 -6.29
N HIS A 238 7.80 25.70 -7.42
CA HIS A 238 6.36 25.44 -7.42
C HIS A 238 6.05 24.08 -6.80
N GLY A 239 6.73 23.01 -7.24
CA GLY A 239 6.59 21.68 -6.66
C GLY A 239 6.97 21.64 -5.19
N ARG A 240 8.09 22.34 -4.79
CA ARG A 240 8.47 22.47 -3.38
C ARG A 240 7.41 23.17 -2.53
N ARG A 241 6.73 24.20 -3.08
CA ARG A 241 5.63 24.88 -2.38
C ARG A 241 4.47 23.94 -2.10
N ILE A 242 4.05 23.13 -3.08
CA ILE A 242 2.99 22.13 -2.89
C ILE A 242 3.40 21.12 -1.83
N ARG A 243 4.62 20.59 -1.90
CA ARG A 243 5.13 19.61 -0.91
C ARG A 243 5.24 20.21 0.50
N ARG A 244 5.53 21.52 0.64
CA ARG A 244 5.48 22.20 1.95
C ARG A 244 4.07 22.21 2.54
N VAL A 245 3.03 22.41 1.72
CA VAL A 245 1.62 22.33 2.17
C VAL A 245 1.27 20.89 2.55
N MET A 246 1.63 19.92 1.70
CA MET A 246 1.44 18.49 2.01
C MET A 246 2.11 18.09 3.33
N LEU A 247 3.32 18.59 3.59
CA LEU A 247 4.06 18.31 4.83
C LEU A 247 3.34 18.88 6.05
N ARG A 248 2.92 20.15 5.98
CA ARG A 248 2.25 20.85 7.09
C ARG A 248 0.91 20.20 7.43
N ILE A 249 0.08 19.95 6.43
CA ILE A 249 -1.23 19.31 6.63
C ILE A 249 -1.03 17.85 7.04
N GLY A 250 -0.19 17.11 6.32
CA GLY A 250 0.03 15.69 6.54
C GLY A 250 0.60 15.39 7.93
N LEU A 251 1.59 16.14 8.39
CA LEU A 251 2.15 15.96 9.74
C LEU A 251 1.30 16.67 10.80
N GLY A 252 0.87 17.91 10.55
CA GLY A 252 0.16 18.72 11.54
C GLY A 252 -1.22 18.16 11.93
N LEU A 253 -1.96 17.60 10.99
CA LEU A 253 -3.24 16.91 11.25
C LEU A 253 -3.07 15.40 11.33
N GLY A 254 -2.24 14.84 10.44
CA GLY A 254 -2.09 13.39 10.35
C GLY A 254 -1.48 12.78 11.61
N VAL A 255 -0.44 13.38 12.21
CA VAL A 255 0.19 12.83 13.42
C VAL A 255 -0.80 12.83 14.60
N PRO A 256 -1.43 13.95 15.01
CA PRO A 256 -2.37 13.93 16.13
C PRO A 256 -3.53 12.95 15.93
N LEU A 257 -4.12 12.89 14.73
CA LEU A 257 -5.23 11.99 14.43
C LEU A 257 -4.81 10.51 14.46
N ASN A 258 -3.60 10.18 14.07
CA ASN A 258 -3.09 8.81 14.14
C ASN A 258 -2.61 8.43 15.55
N LEU A 259 -2.29 9.39 16.43
CA LEU A 259 -1.99 9.14 17.86
C LEU A 259 -3.21 8.60 18.62
N LEU A 260 -4.44 8.76 18.09
CA LEU A 260 -5.64 8.13 18.64
C LEU A 260 -5.53 6.59 18.72
N LEU A 261 -4.57 5.98 18.00
CA LEU A 261 -4.24 4.55 18.12
C LEU A 261 -3.86 4.15 19.55
N PHE A 262 -3.29 5.07 20.32
CA PHE A 262 -2.87 4.84 21.70
C PHE A 262 -3.97 5.13 22.74
N VAL A 263 -5.19 5.42 22.30
CA VAL A 263 -6.33 5.52 23.21
C VAL A 263 -6.67 4.11 23.72
N PRO A 264 -6.69 3.90 25.04
CA PRO A 264 -6.99 2.61 25.62
C PRO A 264 -8.32 2.02 25.11
N ASN A 265 -8.37 0.71 24.97
CA ASN A 265 -9.51 -0.08 24.48
C ASN A 265 -9.89 0.10 22.99
N GLY A 266 -9.07 0.79 22.19
CA GLY A 266 -9.36 0.97 20.75
C GLY A 266 -10.48 2.00 20.50
N GLY A 267 -11.32 1.74 19.51
CA GLY A 267 -12.46 2.61 19.15
C GLY A 267 -12.13 3.64 18.08
N PHE A 268 -10.87 3.70 17.62
CA PHE A 268 -10.44 4.62 16.56
C PHE A 268 -9.75 3.90 15.37
N ASP A 269 -9.51 2.61 15.48
CA ASP A 269 -8.66 1.87 14.54
C ASP A 269 -9.14 1.95 13.10
N LEU A 270 -10.44 1.73 12.84
CA LEU A 270 -11.02 1.82 11.50
C LEU A 270 -10.95 3.26 10.96
N GLY A 271 -11.26 4.25 11.80
CA GLY A 271 -11.11 5.67 11.45
C GLY A 271 -9.67 6.04 11.14
N ILE A 272 -8.72 5.54 11.94
CA ILE A 272 -7.29 5.74 11.70
C ILE A 272 -6.89 5.13 10.35
N ARG A 273 -7.22 3.88 10.12
CA ARG A 273 -6.80 3.13 8.92
C ARG A 273 -7.38 3.72 7.63
N TYR A 274 -8.66 4.06 7.61
CA TYR A 274 -9.38 4.42 6.38
C TYR A 274 -9.63 5.92 6.20
N LEU A 275 -9.46 6.75 7.25
CA LEU A 275 -9.69 8.19 7.16
C LEU A 275 -8.42 9.00 7.47
N PHE A 276 -7.70 8.69 8.55
CA PHE A 276 -6.61 9.55 9.04
C PHE A 276 -5.25 9.16 8.48
N ALA A 277 -4.98 7.87 8.25
CA ALA A 277 -3.72 7.41 7.68
C ALA A 277 -3.44 8.00 6.28
N PRO A 278 -4.42 8.13 5.36
CA PRO A 278 -4.21 8.79 4.08
C PRO A 278 -3.74 10.25 4.18
N ILE A 279 -4.16 10.98 5.22
CA ILE A 279 -3.69 12.35 5.46
C ILE A 279 -2.20 12.33 5.80
N LEU A 280 -1.78 11.42 6.70
CA LEU A 280 -0.38 11.26 7.09
C LEU A 280 0.48 10.75 5.93
N SER A 281 -0.09 9.97 5.00
CA SER A 281 0.60 9.52 3.77
C SER A 281 1.12 10.70 2.94
N LEU A 282 0.34 11.76 2.80
CA LEU A 282 0.77 12.99 2.11
C LEU A 282 1.96 13.66 2.83
N GLY A 283 1.93 13.68 4.15
CA GLY A 283 3.04 14.16 4.98
C GLY A 283 4.32 13.36 4.76
N TYR A 284 4.21 12.02 4.75
CA TYR A 284 5.34 11.12 4.50
C TYR A 284 5.92 11.32 3.10
N MET A 285 5.08 11.42 2.06
CA MET A 285 5.55 11.70 0.70
C MET A 285 6.36 12.99 0.63
N ALA A 286 5.85 14.06 1.25
CA ALA A 286 6.53 15.35 1.27
C ALA A 286 7.80 15.35 2.13
N MET A 287 7.80 14.61 3.25
CA MET A 287 8.97 14.44 4.12
C MET A 287 10.09 13.69 3.38
N ILE A 288 9.76 12.56 2.74
CA ILE A 288 10.73 11.78 1.96
C ILE A 288 11.29 12.63 0.81
N ALA A 289 10.44 13.34 0.07
CA ALA A 289 10.89 14.24 -0.99
C ALA A 289 11.89 15.29 -0.49
N ARG A 290 11.60 15.89 0.67
CA ARG A 290 12.50 16.87 1.31
C ARG A 290 13.82 16.26 1.76
N LEU A 291 13.80 15.03 2.28
CA LEU A 291 15.02 14.31 2.67
C LEU A 291 15.87 13.99 1.44
N VAL A 292 15.26 13.51 0.35
CA VAL A 292 15.95 13.25 -0.92
C VAL A 292 16.61 14.52 -1.45
N GLU A 293 15.89 15.64 -1.47
CA GLU A 293 16.42 16.93 -1.96
C GLU A 293 17.60 17.46 -1.11
N ARG A 294 17.60 17.15 0.20
CA ARG A 294 18.68 17.63 1.12
C ARG A 294 19.93 16.75 1.13
N SER A 295 19.79 15.53 0.76
CA SER A 295 20.84 14.51 0.88
C SER A 295 20.94 13.61 -0.34
N GLU A 296 20.83 14.20 -1.53
CA GLU A 296 20.74 13.49 -2.83
C GLU A 296 21.90 12.52 -3.08
N GLN A 297 23.08 12.81 -2.52
CA GLN A 297 24.30 12.00 -2.63
C GLN A 297 24.28 10.69 -1.81
N LEU A 298 23.33 10.52 -0.87
CA LEU A 298 23.30 9.33 -0.02
C LEU A 298 22.97 8.08 -0.85
N LYS A 299 23.77 7.03 -0.65
CA LYS A 299 23.61 5.74 -1.35
C LYS A 299 22.27 5.07 -1.07
N VAL A 300 21.64 5.36 0.08
CA VAL A 300 20.34 4.77 0.45
C VAL A 300 19.26 5.05 -0.61
N TRP A 301 19.29 6.21 -1.26
CA TRP A 301 18.34 6.55 -2.30
C TRP A 301 18.43 5.64 -3.53
N ARG A 302 19.63 5.12 -3.84
CA ARG A 302 19.81 4.14 -4.92
C ARG A 302 19.10 2.83 -4.61
N PHE A 303 19.17 2.36 -3.38
CA PHE A 303 18.47 1.13 -2.94
C PHE A 303 16.94 1.32 -2.97
N MET A 304 16.44 2.45 -2.46
CA MET A 304 15.02 2.78 -2.50
C MET A 304 14.50 2.94 -3.93
N GLU A 305 15.27 3.59 -4.80
CA GLU A 305 14.97 3.75 -6.22
C GLU A 305 14.92 2.39 -6.93
N ALA A 306 15.86 1.50 -6.66
CA ALA A 306 15.91 0.16 -7.23
C ALA A 306 14.70 -0.68 -6.81
N ALA A 307 14.37 -0.70 -5.52
CA ALA A 307 13.18 -1.36 -5.00
C ALA A 307 11.89 -0.78 -5.63
N GLY A 308 11.80 0.53 -5.79
CA GLY A 308 10.66 1.17 -6.45
C GLY A 308 10.55 0.87 -7.95
N LYS A 309 11.68 0.64 -8.65
CA LYS A 309 11.70 0.21 -10.06
C LYS A 309 11.17 -1.21 -10.25
N MET A 310 11.26 -2.05 -9.25
CA MET A 310 10.74 -3.41 -9.23
C MET A 310 9.73 -3.63 -8.10
N SER A 311 8.90 -2.62 -7.85
CA SER A 311 7.97 -2.57 -6.71
C SER A 311 6.99 -3.72 -6.66
N LEU A 312 6.51 -4.23 -7.80
CA LEU A 312 5.63 -5.39 -7.84
C LEU A 312 6.39 -6.67 -7.50
N SER A 313 7.60 -6.84 -8.06
CA SER A 313 8.47 -7.98 -7.74
C SER A 313 8.83 -8.02 -6.26
N CYS A 314 9.18 -6.87 -5.66
CA CYS A 314 9.43 -6.77 -4.22
C CYS A 314 8.16 -7.08 -3.41
N TYR A 315 7.00 -6.54 -3.79
CA TYR A 315 5.74 -6.80 -3.10
C TYR A 315 5.40 -8.30 -3.03
N VAL A 316 5.55 -9.01 -4.14
CA VAL A 316 5.30 -10.46 -4.18
C VAL A 316 6.35 -11.21 -3.37
N LEU A 317 7.63 -10.87 -3.53
CA LEU A 317 8.73 -11.53 -2.84
C LEU A 317 8.65 -11.37 -1.32
N GLN A 318 8.40 -10.16 -0.81
CA GLN A 318 8.33 -9.90 0.64
C GLN A 318 7.21 -10.69 1.32
N ASN A 319 6.03 -10.78 0.69
CA ASN A 319 4.92 -11.54 1.26
C ASN A 319 5.17 -13.06 1.15
N LEU A 320 5.81 -13.53 0.08
CA LEU A 320 6.23 -14.92 -0.06
C LEU A 320 7.28 -15.28 1.02
N LEU A 321 8.28 -14.44 1.23
CA LEU A 321 9.28 -14.64 2.29
C LEU A 321 8.63 -14.62 3.68
N ALA A 322 7.72 -13.68 3.95
CA ALA A 322 7.02 -13.61 5.21
C ALA A 322 6.15 -14.85 5.44
N SER A 323 5.40 -15.31 4.44
CA SER A 323 4.61 -16.56 4.57
C SER A 323 5.49 -17.78 4.82
N PHE A 324 6.65 -17.88 4.15
CA PHE A 324 7.62 -18.95 4.40
C PHE A 324 8.23 -18.89 5.81
N ILE A 325 8.54 -17.70 6.32
CA ILE A 325 9.12 -17.54 7.66
C ILE A 325 8.11 -17.87 8.75
N PHE A 326 6.87 -17.40 8.63
CA PHE A 326 5.91 -17.47 9.73
C PHE A 326 4.96 -18.66 9.66
N TYR A 327 4.54 -19.13 8.49
CA TYR A 327 3.56 -20.21 8.37
C TYR A 327 4.19 -21.59 8.53
N GLY A 328 3.38 -22.56 8.96
CA GLY A 328 3.83 -23.92 9.31
C GLY A 328 4.39 -24.73 8.15
N TRP A 329 4.03 -24.39 6.89
CA TRP A 329 4.62 -25.02 5.71
C TRP A 329 6.07 -24.60 5.42
N GLY A 330 6.57 -23.56 6.10
CA GLY A 330 7.95 -23.06 6.02
C GLY A 330 8.67 -23.23 7.35
N LEU A 331 9.18 -22.12 7.92
CA LEU A 331 9.93 -22.16 9.21
C LEU A 331 9.01 -22.22 10.44
N GLY A 332 7.72 -21.89 10.33
CA GLY A 332 6.74 -22.00 11.39
C GLY A 332 6.98 -21.09 12.60
N TRP A 333 7.52 -19.88 12.38
CA TRP A 333 7.79 -18.95 13.49
C TRP A 333 6.55 -18.17 13.96
N GLY A 334 5.42 -18.28 13.26
CA GLY A 334 4.17 -17.59 13.60
C GLY A 334 3.64 -18.00 14.98
N GLY A 335 3.15 -17.02 15.72
CA GLY A 335 2.67 -17.19 17.08
C GLY A 335 3.76 -17.51 18.15
N ARG A 336 5.05 -17.49 17.75
CA ARG A 336 6.18 -17.84 18.64
C ARG A 336 7.12 -16.67 18.93
N LEU A 337 7.08 -15.62 18.12
CA LEU A 337 7.98 -14.48 18.22
C LEU A 337 7.30 -13.31 18.88
N GLY A 338 7.99 -12.65 19.82
CA GLY A 338 7.59 -11.35 20.36
C GLY A 338 7.83 -10.22 19.34
N SER A 339 7.23 -9.07 19.59
CA SER A 339 7.20 -7.91 18.68
C SER A 339 8.59 -7.44 18.26
N LEU A 340 9.57 -7.44 19.14
CA LEU A 340 10.95 -7.04 18.81
C LEU A 340 11.55 -7.96 17.72
N SER A 341 11.32 -9.27 17.83
CA SER A 341 11.80 -10.26 16.86
C SER A 341 11.07 -10.12 15.52
N VAL A 342 9.75 -9.86 15.54
CA VAL A 342 8.96 -9.58 14.32
C VAL A 342 9.48 -8.33 13.61
N ILE A 343 9.80 -7.26 14.35
CA ILE A 343 10.44 -6.04 13.82
C ILE A 343 11.80 -6.39 13.20
N GLY A 344 12.60 -7.21 13.88
CA GLY A 344 13.89 -7.68 13.36
C GLY A 344 13.76 -8.42 12.03
N VAL A 345 12.77 -9.32 11.90
CA VAL A 345 12.47 -10.02 10.65
C VAL A 345 12.03 -9.03 9.55
N TRP A 346 11.12 -8.10 9.86
CA TRP A 346 10.71 -7.06 8.92
C TRP A 346 11.89 -6.28 8.34
N LEU A 347 12.76 -5.76 9.22
CA LEU A 347 13.93 -4.99 8.81
C LEU A 347 14.94 -5.83 8.02
N ALA A 348 15.14 -7.09 8.39
CA ALA A 348 16.03 -8.02 7.70
C ALA A 348 15.52 -8.32 6.28
N VAL A 349 14.22 -8.58 6.10
CA VAL A 349 13.60 -8.79 4.79
C VAL A 349 13.72 -7.52 3.93
N CYS A 350 13.40 -6.34 4.47
CA CYS A 350 13.53 -5.06 3.75
C CYS A 350 14.98 -4.81 3.30
N LEU A 351 15.96 -5.08 4.17
CA LEU A 351 17.38 -4.90 3.84
C LEU A 351 17.82 -5.88 2.74
N ALA A 352 17.47 -7.16 2.87
CA ALA A 352 17.78 -8.18 1.88
C ALA A 352 17.18 -7.83 0.50
N GLU A 353 15.91 -7.40 0.47
CA GLU A 353 15.26 -6.96 -0.76
C GLU A 353 15.87 -5.70 -1.35
N ALA A 354 16.25 -4.72 -0.53
CA ALA A 354 16.90 -3.50 -1.01
C ALA A 354 18.22 -3.81 -1.72
N VAL A 355 19.03 -4.70 -1.13
CA VAL A 355 20.31 -5.16 -1.72
C VAL A 355 20.05 -5.96 -2.99
N LEU A 356 19.09 -6.91 -2.95
CA LEU A 356 18.72 -7.74 -4.10
C LEU A 356 18.20 -6.85 -5.26
N ALA A 357 17.33 -5.90 -4.95
CA ALA A 357 16.78 -4.99 -5.95
C ALA A 357 17.86 -4.12 -6.61
N ALA A 358 18.81 -3.59 -5.84
CA ALA A 358 19.91 -2.82 -6.40
C ALA A 358 20.79 -3.68 -7.33
N TRP A 359 21.16 -4.88 -6.87
CA TRP A 359 21.94 -5.82 -7.65
C TRP A 359 21.20 -6.27 -8.93
N TRP A 360 19.89 -6.52 -8.84
CA TRP A 360 19.07 -6.95 -9.97
C TRP A 360 18.92 -5.85 -11.02
N ILE A 361 18.54 -4.63 -10.60
CA ILE A 361 18.29 -3.51 -11.51
C ILE A 361 19.56 -3.08 -12.26
N ASP A 362 20.74 -3.21 -11.66
CA ASP A 362 21.99 -2.94 -12.35
C ASP A 362 22.22 -3.88 -13.54
N ARG A 363 21.74 -5.13 -13.47
CA ARG A 363 21.92 -6.14 -14.53
C ARG A 363 20.79 -6.14 -15.56
N TRP A 364 19.53 -6.14 -15.11
CA TRP A 364 18.37 -6.42 -15.98
C TRP A 364 17.43 -5.21 -16.19
N LYS A 365 17.64 -4.08 -15.53
CA LYS A 365 16.89 -2.82 -15.67
C LYS A 365 15.40 -2.90 -15.31
N LEU A 366 14.81 -4.08 -15.16
CA LEU A 366 13.40 -4.33 -14.79
C LEU A 366 13.34 -5.52 -13.85
N GLY A 367 12.42 -5.49 -12.87
CA GLY A 367 12.14 -6.64 -12.03
C GLY A 367 11.47 -7.79 -12.81
N PRO A 368 11.49 -9.02 -12.27
CA PRO A 368 10.90 -10.19 -12.92
C PRO A 368 9.42 -10.00 -13.30
N MET A 369 8.58 -9.54 -12.37
CA MET A 369 7.15 -9.33 -12.61
C MET A 369 6.91 -8.20 -13.61
N GLU A 370 7.68 -7.11 -13.52
CA GLU A 370 7.62 -5.99 -14.45
C GLU A 370 8.05 -6.41 -15.87
N TRP A 371 9.06 -7.28 -15.96
CA TRP A 371 9.51 -7.83 -17.24
C TRP A 371 8.44 -8.74 -17.87
N THR A 372 7.86 -9.66 -17.09
CA THR A 372 6.78 -10.56 -17.55
C THR A 372 5.59 -9.75 -18.07
N ARG A 373 5.13 -8.77 -17.30
CA ARG A 373 4.05 -7.87 -17.73
C ARG A 373 4.39 -7.14 -19.03
N LYS A 374 5.61 -6.63 -19.17
CA LYS A 374 6.04 -5.95 -20.41
C LYS A 374 6.08 -6.89 -21.61
N ALA A 375 6.51 -8.14 -21.40
CA ALA A 375 6.54 -9.16 -22.46
C ALA A 375 5.11 -9.49 -22.94
N LEU A 376 4.19 -9.75 -22.00
CA LEU A 376 2.78 -10.04 -22.29
C LEU A 376 2.12 -8.88 -23.03
N LEU A 377 2.36 -7.63 -22.61
CA LEU A 377 1.80 -6.45 -23.29
C LEU A 377 2.30 -6.30 -24.72
N LYS A 378 3.55 -6.67 -25.01
CA LYS A 378 4.06 -6.67 -26.38
C LYS A 378 3.35 -7.69 -27.28
N MET A 379 3.04 -8.87 -26.74
CA MET A 379 2.30 -9.91 -27.47
C MET A 379 0.87 -9.47 -27.81
N VAL A 380 0.20 -8.75 -26.89
CA VAL A 380 -1.14 -8.21 -27.11
C VAL A 380 -1.14 -7.03 -28.08
N ALA A 381 -0.13 -6.17 -28.03
CA ALA A 381 -0.03 -5.00 -28.93
C ALA A 381 0.42 -5.35 -30.35
N ALA A 382 0.94 -6.56 -30.58
CA ALA A 382 1.33 -7.05 -31.91
C ALA A 382 0.17 -7.69 -32.69
N ARG A 383 -0.98 -7.87 -32.06
CA ARG A 383 -2.24 -8.31 -32.67
C ARG A 383 -3.17 -7.13 -32.90
#